data_9acb046291fcf3b0b9712325c1dc3730
#
_entry.id   9acb046291fcf3b0b9712325c1dc3730
#
_cell.length_a   1.000
_cell.length_b   1.000
_cell.length_c   1.000
_cell.angle_alpha   90.00
_cell.angle_beta   90.00
_cell.angle_gamma   90.00
#
_symmetry.space_group_name_H-M   'P 1'
#
loop_
_entity.id
_entity.type
_entity.pdbx_description
1 polymer ?
#
loop_
_entity_poly.entity_id
_entity_poly.type
_entity_poly.pdbx_seq_one_letter_code
_entity_poly.pdbx_strand_id
1 'polypeptide(L)'
;VLVLDTNILLSSLAMVAHLVESLRWTIVVPLPAIMELDGLTSNPTPLGDAAKAAISFVVGHVRSHADSLKVQTSRGNYLSSLTVRSEQVDFDDPDSWERNMDDLILKAMIWQDEHWLDRSSLLKVEQSSERTKTAAKVVLLSLDRNRAYPISLSL
;
A
#
# COMPACT_ATOMS: atom_id res chain seq x y z
N VAL A 1 -3.13 1.29 9.42
CA VAL A 1 -2.48 1.46 8.11
C VAL A 1 -3.45 1.00 7.03
N LEU A 2 -3.56 1.77 5.95
CA LEU A 2 -4.33 1.39 4.77
C LEU A 2 -3.36 1.14 3.63
N VAL A 3 -3.35 -0.07 3.08
CA VAL A 3 -2.56 -0.43 1.89
C VAL A 3 -3.49 -0.33 0.68
N LEU A 4 -3.07 0.37 -0.37
CA LEU A 4 -3.90 0.62 -1.54
C LEU A 4 -3.53 -0.30 -2.69
N ASP A 5 -4.55 -0.88 -3.29
CA ASP A 5 -4.44 -1.57 -4.57
C ASP A 5 -4.53 -0.58 -5.75
N THR A 6 -4.02 -0.97 -6.90
CA THR A 6 -4.03 -0.21 -8.16
C THR A 6 -5.44 0.27 -8.52
N ASN A 7 -6.45 -0.59 -8.39
CA ASN A 7 -7.83 -0.29 -8.71
C ASN A 7 -8.43 0.85 -7.86
N ILE A 8 -8.02 0.99 -6.61
CA ILE A 8 -8.45 2.10 -5.75
C ILE A 8 -7.87 3.42 -6.24
N LEU A 9 -6.60 3.43 -6.65
CA LEU A 9 -5.94 4.62 -7.18
C LEU A 9 -6.56 5.07 -8.52
N LEU A 10 -6.99 4.13 -9.36
CA LEU A 10 -7.63 4.41 -10.64
C LEU A 10 -9.05 4.96 -10.50
N SER A 11 -9.83 4.41 -9.58
CA SER A 11 -11.27 4.68 -9.52
C SER A 11 -11.69 5.66 -8.41
N SER A 12 -10.85 5.86 -7.41
CA SER A 12 -11.23 6.58 -6.17
C SER A 12 -10.16 7.57 -5.71
N LEU A 13 -9.41 8.17 -6.64
CA LEU A 13 -8.29 9.06 -6.33
C LEU A 13 -8.69 10.23 -5.43
N ALA A 14 -9.88 10.81 -5.63
CA ALA A 14 -10.38 11.91 -4.77
C ALA A 14 -10.56 11.46 -3.31
N MET A 15 -11.03 10.24 -3.09
CA MET A 15 -11.15 9.67 -1.74
C MET A 15 -9.76 9.44 -1.13
N VAL A 16 -8.81 8.94 -1.92
CA VAL A 16 -7.42 8.75 -1.46
C VAL A 16 -6.80 10.08 -1.07
N ALA A 17 -6.97 11.13 -1.88
CA ALA A 17 -6.49 12.48 -1.58
C ALA A 17 -7.04 12.98 -0.23
N HIS A 18 -8.34 12.84 -0.02
CA HIS A 18 -8.98 13.23 1.24
C HIS A 18 -8.44 12.44 2.44
N LEU A 19 -8.19 11.14 2.30
CA LEU A 19 -7.61 10.32 3.36
C LEU A 19 -6.17 10.76 3.69
N VAL A 20 -5.36 11.08 2.68
CA VAL A 20 -3.98 11.57 2.85
C VAL A 20 -3.97 12.92 3.57
N GLU A 21 -4.81 13.87 3.13
CA GLU A 21 -4.92 15.20 3.70
C GLU A 21 -5.48 15.21 5.14
N SER A 22 -6.31 14.22 5.47
CA SER A 22 -6.89 14.10 6.82
C SER A 22 -5.84 13.84 7.91
N LEU A 23 -4.66 13.34 7.56
CA LEU A 23 -3.56 12.95 8.46
C LEU A 23 -3.97 11.91 9.53
N ARG A 24 -5.15 11.30 9.39
CA ARG A 24 -5.69 10.33 10.37
C ARG A 24 -5.20 8.91 10.11
N TRP A 25 -4.71 8.65 8.90
CA TRP A 25 -4.32 7.33 8.44
C TRP A 25 -2.91 7.36 7.86
N THR A 26 -2.17 6.28 8.06
CA THR A 26 -0.99 6.02 7.25
C THR A 26 -1.43 5.25 6.02
N ILE A 27 -1.30 5.88 4.87
CA ILE A 27 -1.60 5.30 3.56
C ILE A 27 -0.32 4.74 2.97
N VAL A 28 -0.32 3.48 2.61
CA VAL A 28 0.82 2.81 1.95
C VAL A 28 0.41 2.45 0.53
N VAL A 29 1.15 2.96 -0.44
CA VAL A 29 1.04 2.59 -1.84
C VAL A 29 2.18 1.62 -2.15
N PRO A 30 1.90 0.35 -2.45
CA PRO A 30 2.93 -0.59 -2.89
C PRO A 30 3.59 -0.12 -4.19
N LEU A 31 4.91 -0.22 -4.28
CA LEU A 31 5.62 0.11 -5.52
C LEU A 31 5.12 -0.69 -6.74
N PRO A 32 4.77 -1.99 -6.62
CA PRO A 32 4.15 -2.72 -7.71
C PRO A 32 2.87 -2.07 -8.25
N ALA A 33 2.03 -1.46 -7.40
CA ALA A 33 0.85 -0.72 -7.85
C ALA A 33 1.25 0.51 -8.70
N ILE A 34 2.33 1.20 -8.33
CA ILE A 34 2.87 2.31 -9.16
C ILE A 34 3.39 1.79 -10.51
N MET A 35 4.04 0.62 -10.53
CA MET A 35 4.53 0.00 -11.77
C MET A 35 3.38 -0.41 -12.70
N GLU A 36 2.29 -0.95 -12.16
CA GLU A 36 1.08 -1.25 -12.94
C GLU A 36 0.47 0.04 -13.51
N LEU A 37 0.32 1.08 -12.70
CA LEU A 37 -0.15 2.39 -13.16
C LEU A 37 0.72 2.94 -14.29
N ASP A 38 2.05 2.85 -14.16
CA ASP A 38 2.98 3.33 -15.17
C ASP A 38 2.79 2.60 -16.51
N GLY A 39 2.60 1.28 -16.47
CA GLY A 39 2.25 0.49 -17.65
C GLY A 39 0.93 0.91 -18.31
N LEU A 40 -0.03 1.38 -17.53
CA LEU A 40 -1.34 1.83 -18.04
C LEU A 40 -1.31 3.26 -18.62
N THR A 41 -0.29 4.06 -18.36
CA THR A 41 -0.22 5.48 -18.81
C THR A 41 -0.22 5.64 -20.32
N SER A 42 0.26 4.64 -21.06
CA SER A 42 0.26 4.62 -22.53
C SER A 42 -1.10 4.26 -23.16
N ASN A 43 -2.07 3.86 -22.35
CA ASN A 43 -3.40 3.51 -22.83
C ASN A 43 -4.13 4.78 -23.32
N PRO A 44 -4.65 4.82 -24.56
CA PRO A 44 -5.30 6.00 -25.14
C PRO A 44 -6.73 6.25 -24.62
N THR A 45 -7.21 5.43 -23.68
CA THR A 45 -8.55 5.54 -23.09
C THR A 45 -8.51 6.36 -21.79
N PRO A 46 -9.68 6.71 -21.20
CA PRO A 46 -9.75 7.35 -19.89
C PRO A 46 -8.99 6.63 -18.77
N LEU A 47 -8.72 5.33 -18.94
CA LEU A 47 -7.90 4.54 -18.01
C LEU A 47 -6.46 5.06 -17.95
N GLY A 48 -5.86 5.40 -19.10
CA GLY A 48 -4.52 5.96 -19.16
C GLY A 48 -4.45 7.34 -18.50
N ASP A 49 -5.49 8.16 -18.64
CA ASP A 49 -5.56 9.47 -17.99
C ASP A 49 -5.72 9.33 -16.49
N ALA A 50 -6.53 8.37 -16.02
CA ALA A 50 -6.66 8.06 -14.59
C ALA A 50 -5.31 7.57 -14.00
N ALA A 51 -4.58 6.72 -14.73
CA ALA A 51 -3.26 6.25 -14.31
C ALA A 51 -2.25 7.39 -14.19
N LYS A 52 -2.20 8.31 -15.17
CA LYS A 52 -1.35 9.52 -15.12
C LYS A 52 -1.69 10.40 -13.92
N ALA A 53 -3.00 10.62 -13.67
CA ALA A 53 -3.46 11.42 -12.55
C ALA A 53 -3.06 10.78 -11.21
N ALA A 54 -3.23 9.47 -11.06
CA ALA A 54 -2.84 8.74 -9.87
C ALA A 54 -1.33 8.83 -9.59
N ILE A 55 -0.48 8.60 -10.60
CA ILE A 55 0.98 8.71 -10.47
C ILE A 55 1.37 10.15 -10.11
N SER A 56 0.81 11.14 -10.79
CA SER A 56 1.10 12.56 -10.52
C SER A 56 0.74 12.94 -9.09
N PHE A 57 -0.38 12.45 -8.60
CA PHE A 57 -0.80 12.64 -7.21
C PHE A 57 0.23 12.04 -6.24
N VAL A 58 0.59 10.76 -6.39
CA VAL A 58 1.54 10.10 -5.48
C VAL A 58 2.91 10.77 -5.53
N VAL A 59 3.44 11.08 -6.72
CA VAL A 59 4.73 11.77 -6.89
C VAL A 59 4.72 13.15 -6.21
N GLY A 60 3.63 13.90 -6.35
CA GLY A 60 3.49 15.23 -5.76
C GLY A 60 3.38 15.22 -4.24
N HIS A 61 2.83 14.15 -3.66
CA HIS A 61 2.50 14.12 -2.23
C HIS A 61 3.44 13.26 -1.38
N VAL A 62 4.20 12.32 -1.97
CA VAL A 62 5.05 11.40 -1.20
C VAL A 62 6.08 12.09 -0.30
N ARG A 63 6.52 13.31 -0.67
CA ARG A 63 7.46 14.11 0.14
C ARG A 63 6.74 15.06 1.08
N SER A 64 5.72 15.76 0.58
CA SER A 64 5.00 16.78 1.36
C SER A 64 4.10 16.18 2.44
N HIS A 65 3.65 14.95 2.24
CA HIS A 65 2.77 14.21 3.17
C HIS A 65 3.42 12.90 3.65
N ALA A 66 4.74 12.93 3.91
CA ALA A 66 5.51 11.74 4.27
C ALA A 66 5.02 11.05 5.56
N ASP A 67 4.26 11.74 6.42
CA ASP A 67 3.67 11.15 7.63
C ASP A 67 2.40 10.34 7.32
N SER A 68 1.64 10.72 6.29
CA SER A 68 0.37 10.09 5.94
C SER A 68 0.41 9.28 4.64
N LEU A 69 1.35 9.57 3.71
CA LEU A 69 1.48 8.86 2.44
C LEU A 69 2.89 8.30 2.29
N LYS A 70 2.99 7.00 2.08
CA LYS A 70 4.23 6.27 1.87
C LYS A 70 4.15 5.41 0.63
N VAL A 71 5.24 5.33 -0.13
CA VAL A 71 5.42 4.31 -1.16
C VAL A 71 6.40 3.27 -0.64
N GLN A 72 6.05 2.00 -0.79
CA GLN A 72 6.80 0.90 -0.20
C GLN A 72 7.07 -0.20 -1.23
N THR A 73 8.31 -0.71 -1.23
CA THR A 73 8.67 -1.93 -1.96
C THR A 73 8.04 -3.16 -1.31
N SER A 74 7.97 -4.28 -2.03
CA SER A 74 7.50 -5.56 -1.48
C SER A 74 8.34 -6.06 -0.28
N ARG A 75 9.56 -5.53 -0.12
CA ARG A 75 10.49 -5.84 0.98
C ARG A 75 10.42 -4.85 2.15
N GLY A 76 9.49 -3.91 2.13
CA GLY A 76 9.27 -2.98 3.22
C GLY A 76 10.05 -1.67 3.17
N ASN A 77 10.87 -1.44 2.14
CA ASN A 77 11.62 -0.19 2.03
C ASN A 77 10.71 0.95 1.59
N TYR A 78 10.73 2.06 2.32
CA TYR A 78 10.01 3.27 1.94
C TYR A 78 10.80 4.12 0.96
N LEU A 79 10.11 4.63 -0.06
CA LEU A 79 10.66 5.46 -1.09
C LEU A 79 10.21 6.92 -0.90
N SER A 80 11.17 7.82 -0.82
CA SER A 80 10.93 9.27 -0.79
C SER A 80 10.95 9.92 -2.17
N SER A 81 11.32 9.17 -3.21
CA SER A 81 11.38 9.60 -4.60
C SER A 81 11.01 8.43 -5.51
N LEU A 82 10.26 8.74 -6.56
CA LEU A 82 9.83 7.78 -7.58
C LEU A 82 10.54 7.99 -8.93
N THR A 83 11.76 8.52 -8.90
CA THR A 83 12.59 8.67 -10.12
C THR A 83 13.02 7.34 -10.70
N VAL A 84 13.21 6.33 -9.85
CA VAL A 84 13.43 4.94 -10.26
C VAL A 84 12.27 4.11 -9.75
N ARG A 85 11.56 3.47 -10.66
CA ARG A 85 10.33 2.69 -10.38
C ARG A 85 10.57 1.25 -10.79
N SER A 86 11.44 0.56 -10.05
CA SER A 86 11.70 -0.86 -10.28
C SER A 86 11.65 -1.61 -8.97
N GLU A 87 10.93 -2.73 -8.97
CA GLU A 87 10.93 -3.68 -7.86
C GLU A 87 12.11 -4.62 -8.02
N GLN A 88 12.80 -4.90 -6.91
CA GLN A 88 13.89 -5.85 -6.91
C GLN A 88 13.32 -7.27 -6.78
N VAL A 89 13.39 -8.05 -7.84
CA VAL A 89 12.99 -9.46 -7.87
C VAL A 89 14.21 -10.32 -7.58
N ASP A 90 14.11 -11.28 -6.65
CA ASP A 90 15.16 -12.26 -6.41
C ASP A 90 15.12 -13.31 -7.51
N PHE A 91 16.09 -13.30 -8.39
CA PHE A 91 16.25 -14.29 -9.46
C PHE A 91 16.67 -15.68 -8.93
N ASP A 92 17.15 -15.76 -7.69
CA ASP A 92 17.55 -17.02 -7.05
C ASP A 92 16.35 -17.82 -6.49
N ASP A 93 15.14 -17.25 -6.51
CA ASP A 93 13.91 -17.93 -6.11
C ASP A 93 13.25 -18.56 -7.36
N PRO A 94 13.19 -19.90 -7.47
CA PRO A 94 12.62 -20.58 -8.64
C PRO A 94 11.15 -20.23 -8.88
N ASP A 95 10.41 -19.79 -7.83
CA ASP A 95 9.02 -19.37 -7.94
C ASP A 95 8.88 -17.88 -8.35
N SER A 96 9.97 -17.17 -8.54
CA SER A 96 9.95 -15.72 -8.84
C SER A 96 9.33 -15.40 -10.22
N TRP A 97 9.32 -16.35 -11.13
CA TRP A 97 8.80 -16.21 -12.49
C TRP A 97 7.27 -16.16 -12.57
N GLU A 98 6.58 -16.74 -11.56
CA GLU A 98 5.11 -16.79 -11.50
C GLU A 98 4.51 -15.65 -10.67
N ARG A 99 5.34 -14.83 -10.03
CA ARG A 99 4.86 -13.72 -9.21
C ARG A 99 4.35 -12.59 -10.08
N ASN A 100 3.04 -12.44 -10.09
CA ASN A 100 2.40 -11.28 -10.70
C ASN A 100 2.48 -10.07 -9.76
N MET A 101 2.13 -8.87 -10.25
CA MET A 101 2.13 -7.65 -9.44
C MET A 101 1.22 -7.74 -8.22
N ASP A 102 0.16 -8.53 -8.32
CA ASP A 102 -0.79 -8.77 -7.24
C ASP A 102 -0.14 -9.44 -6.03
N ASP A 103 0.72 -10.43 -6.27
CA ASP A 103 1.45 -11.11 -5.20
C ASP A 103 2.45 -10.18 -4.51
N LEU A 104 3.07 -9.27 -5.26
CA LEU A 104 3.99 -8.26 -4.71
C LEU A 104 3.23 -7.21 -3.88
N ILE A 105 2.02 -6.82 -4.29
CA ILE A 105 1.14 -5.93 -3.49
C ILE A 105 0.76 -6.62 -2.19
N LEU A 106 0.36 -7.90 -2.26
CA LEU A 106 0.02 -8.69 -1.09
C LEU A 106 1.23 -8.86 -0.15
N LYS A 107 2.43 -9.10 -0.71
CA LYS A 107 3.67 -9.19 0.06
C LYS A 107 3.99 -7.89 0.80
N ALA A 108 3.79 -6.74 0.17
CA ALA A 108 3.96 -5.44 0.83
C ALA A 108 2.97 -5.26 2.00
N MET A 109 1.72 -5.72 1.85
CA MET A 109 0.72 -5.72 2.92
C MET A 109 1.11 -6.63 4.08
N ILE A 110 1.52 -7.87 3.80
CA ILE A 110 1.97 -8.84 4.82
C ILE A 110 3.14 -8.25 5.60
N TRP A 111 4.11 -7.66 4.90
CA TRP A 111 5.24 -7.00 5.55
C TRP A 111 4.78 -5.91 6.52
N GLN A 112 3.79 -5.09 6.14
CA GLN A 112 3.22 -4.07 7.03
C GLN A 112 2.58 -4.69 8.27
N ASP A 113 1.84 -5.78 8.13
CA ASP A 113 1.18 -6.44 9.25
C ASP A 113 2.18 -7.05 10.23
N GLU A 114 3.24 -7.67 9.72
CA GLU A 114 4.31 -8.28 10.53
C GLU A 114 5.19 -7.25 11.26
N HIS A 115 5.41 -6.07 10.64
CA HIS A 115 6.34 -5.06 11.16
C HIS A 115 5.64 -3.85 11.77
N TRP A 116 4.31 -3.86 11.84
CA TRP A 116 3.58 -2.78 12.46
C TRP A 116 3.80 -2.73 13.96
N LEU A 117 4.48 -1.69 14.42
CA LEU A 117 4.61 -1.37 15.84
C LEU A 117 3.53 -0.37 16.24
N ASP A 118 2.58 -0.81 17.05
CA ASP A 118 1.64 0.10 17.70
C ASP A 118 2.37 0.93 18.75
N ARG A 119 2.83 2.11 18.35
CA ARG A 119 3.52 3.04 19.25
C ARG A 119 2.63 3.53 20.39
N SER A 120 1.32 3.45 20.24
CA SER A 120 0.38 3.79 21.33
C SER A 120 0.44 2.80 22.47
N SER A 121 0.80 1.55 22.20
CA SER A 121 1.00 0.53 23.23
C SER A 121 2.27 0.76 24.05
N LEU A 122 3.27 1.45 23.48
CA LEU A 122 4.51 1.80 24.19
C LEU A 122 4.32 2.98 25.17
N LEU A 123 3.26 3.74 25.02
CA LEU A 123 2.93 4.91 25.86
C LEU A 123 1.93 4.56 26.98
N LYS A 124 1.32 3.38 26.95
CA LYS A 124 0.45 2.89 28.01
C LYS A 124 1.31 2.19 29.07
N VAL A 125 1.79 2.98 30.01
CA VAL A 125 2.23 2.46 31.31
C VAL A 125 1.04 1.77 31.95
N GLU A 126 1.21 0.48 32.21
CA GLU A 126 0.43 -0.42 33.05
C GLU A 126 -0.85 0.14 33.66
N GLN A 127 -2.00 -0.09 33.02
CA GLN A 127 -3.26 -0.25 33.75
C GLN A 127 -4.24 -1.13 32.96
N SER A 128 -4.58 -2.26 33.61
CA SER A 128 -5.70 -3.14 33.38
C SER A 128 -5.75 -4.02 32.11
N SER A 129 -5.59 -5.27 32.41
CA SER A 129 -6.00 -6.49 31.73
C SER A 129 -7.46 -6.46 31.29
N GLU A 130 -7.72 -5.97 30.09
CA GLU A 130 -8.86 -6.37 29.29
C GLU A 130 -8.39 -6.60 27.86
N ARG A 131 -8.51 -7.85 27.40
CA ARG A 131 -8.28 -8.25 26.00
C ARG A 131 -9.31 -7.53 25.13
N THR A 132 -9.05 -6.29 24.77
CA THR A 132 -9.74 -5.62 23.67
C THR A 132 -9.46 -6.40 22.41
N LYS A 133 -10.49 -6.86 21.72
CA LYS A 133 -10.43 -7.43 20.37
C LYS A 133 -9.53 -6.53 19.54
N THR A 134 -8.41 -7.06 19.08
CA THR A 134 -7.42 -6.33 18.28
C THR A 134 -8.11 -5.93 16.99
N ALA A 135 -8.42 -4.64 16.85
CA ALA A 135 -8.88 -4.09 15.58
C ALA A 135 -7.77 -4.32 14.54
N ALA A 136 -8.14 -4.69 13.32
CA ALA A 136 -7.18 -4.90 12.24
C ALA A 136 -6.27 -3.67 12.11
N LYS A 137 -4.96 -3.87 12.27
CA LYS A 137 -3.97 -2.79 12.26
C LYS A 137 -3.61 -2.37 10.84
N VAL A 138 -3.69 -3.32 9.91
CA VAL A 138 -3.41 -3.14 8.49
C VAL A 138 -4.61 -3.63 7.68
N VAL A 139 -5.04 -2.83 6.72
CA VAL A 139 -6.20 -3.12 5.86
C VAL A 139 -5.79 -2.88 4.42
N LEU A 140 -5.98 -3.88 3.57
CA LEU A 140 -5.88 -3.74 2.12
C LEU A 140 -7.21 -3.18 1.59
N LEU A 141 -7.15 -2.07 0.90
CA LEU A 141 -8.26 -1.53 0.13
C LEU A 141 -8.13 -1.99 -1.33
N SER A 142 -9.07 -2.79 -1.78
CA SER A 142 -9.15 -3.27 -3.16
C SER A 142 -10.59 -3.29 -3.62
N LEU A 143 -10.81 -3.06 -4.91
CA LEU A 143 -12.11 -3.27 -5.57
C LEU A 143 -12.19 -4.65 -6.24
N ASP A 144 -11.11 -5.42 -6.24
CA ASP A 144 -11.14 -6.79 -6.76
C ASP A 144 -11.83 -7.72 -5.76
N ARG A 145 -12.95 -8.29 -6.17
CA ARG A 145 -13.73 -9.23 -5.35
C ARG A 145 -12.98 -10.53 -5.06
N ASN A 146 -12.03 -10.90 -5.91
CA ASN A 146 -11.23 -12.11 -5.74
C ASN A 146 -10.15 -11.96 -4.66
N ARG A 147 -9.83 -10.73 -4.25
CA ARG A 147 -8.87 -10.43 -3.18
C ARG A 147 -9.50 -10.26 -1.79
N ALA A 148 -10.81 -10.35 -1.68
CA ALA A 148 -11.52 -10.27 -0.41
C ALA A 148 -11.41 -11.58 0.38
N TYR A 149 -10.21 -12.10 0.59
CA TYR A 149 -9.99 -13.17 1.56
C TYR A 149 -9.78 -12.55 2.94
N PRO A 150 -10.58 -12.93 3.95
CA PRO A 150 -10.19 -12.65 5.31
C PRO A 150 -8.89 -13.43 5.57
N ILE A 151 -7.79 -12.72 5.72
CA ILE A 151 -6.57 -13.32 6.24
C ILE A 151 -6.89 -13.65 7.70
N SER A 152 -7.39 -14.85 7.96
CA SER A 152 -7.43 -15.38 9.30
C SER A 152 -6.01 -15.79 9.64
N LEU A 153 -5.27 -14.87 10.24
CA LEU A 153 -3.99 -15.14 10.85
C LEU A 153 -4.25 -16.14 11.97
N SER A 154 -3.81 -17.38 11.76
CA SER A 154 -3.73 -18.39 12.81
C SER A 154 -2.82 -17.87 13.91
N LEU A 155 -3.34 -17.81 15.12
CA LEU A 155 -2.61 -17.57 16.37
C LEU A 155 -1.61 -18.69 16.63
#